data_f4024692c6392e43bbfec76eda1d6511
#
_entry.id   f4024692c6392e43bbfec76eda1d6511
#
_cell.length_a   1.000
_cell.length_b   1.000
_cell.length_c   1.000
_cell.angle_alpha   90.00
_cell.angle_beta   90.00
_cell.angle_gamma   90.00
#
_symmetry.space_group_name_H-M   'P 1'
#
loop_
_entity.id
_entity.type
_entity.pdbx_description
1 polymer ?
#
loop_
_entity_poly.entity_id
_entity_poly.type
_entity_poly.pdbx_seq_one_letter_code
_entity_poly.pdbx_strand_id
1 'polypeptide(L)'
;MGDSATLLFEQNKWLSAVGAGDAALLTERVAGLQRCCNAPLTPYVTEKSFEKVKKQLTKRAFVEIHFAPGIRLDKANYASFQIKERSTRILDLSKDTAYSSALERQLRKGERSIQLKKSTSSASLYALMKKVYASRGNELVLSELLLEKATKAALEGGFGELTYACTTEGESLAALLVVWDERCMYYLAGARNEVQKDSAAMSLLLDAAIQSARAKGLARFDFCGSSIEGIDRFFAGFGATKEVYYCVYNPAPLWWKWLRKGARVVKRIIG
;
A
#
# COMPACT_ATOMS: atom_id res chain seq x y z
N MET A 1 24.58 10.70 13.82
CA MET A 1 23.54 11.56 13.26
C MET A 1 23.27 11.05 11.86
N GLY A 2 22.29 10.16 11.72
CA GLY A 2 21.99 9.56 10.41
C GLY A 2 21.17 10.55 9.59
N ASP A 3 21.64 10.84 8.40
CA ASP A 3 20.90 11.54 7.37
C ASP A 3 19.52 10.90 7.24
N SER A 4 18.46 11.63 7.58
CA SER A 4 17.10 11.10 7.48
C SER A 4 16.71 11.10 6.01
N ALA A 5 16.97 9.98 5.33
CA ALA A 5 16.45 9.77 3.99
C ALA A 5 14.96 10.11 3.96
N THR A 6 14.56 11.00 3.07
CA THR A 6 13.17 11.44 2.99
C THR A 6 12.32 10.27 2.48
N LEU A 7 11.29 9.90 3.22
CA LEU A 7 10.33 8.86 2.83
C LEU A 7 9.81 9.13 1.41
N LEU A 8 9.80 8.10 0.53
CA LEU A 8 9.32 8.22 -0.85
C LEU A 8 8.00 8.99 -0.93
N PHE A 9 7.07 8.66 -0.06
CA PHE A 9 5.71 9.19 -0.06
C PHE A 9 5.61 10.68 0.30
N GLU A 10 6.70 11.31 0.71
CA GLU A 10 6.82 12.75 0.95
C GLU A 10 7.72 13.46 -0.07
N GLN A 11 8.27 12.75 -1.03
CA GLN A 11 9.07 13.34 -2.11
C GLN A 11 8.16 13.93 -3.19
N ASN A 12 8.56 15.06 -3.76
CA ASN A 12 7.77 15.77 -4.78
C ASN A 12 7.40 14.89 -5.98
N LYS A 13 8.30 13.99 -6.39
CA LYS A 13 8.05 13.04 -7.49
C LYS A 13 6.84 12.14 -7.23
N TRP A 14 6.66 11.69 -5.97
CA TRP A 14 5.50 10.89 -5.57
C TRP A 14 4.25 11.73 -5.39
N LEU A 15 4.37 12.86 -4.67
CA LEU A 15 3.24 13.75 -4.39
C LEU A 15 2.58 14.24 -5.68
N SER A 16 3.38 14.62 -6.68
CA SER A 16 2.88 15.01 -8.01
C SER A 16 2.17 13.84 -8.71
N ALA A 17 2.72 12.62 -8.63
CA ALA A 17 2.15 11.43 -9.25
C ALA A 17 0.74 11.10 -8.72
N VAL A 18 0.53 11.26 -7.40
CA VAL A 18 -0.76 10.97 -6.75
C VAL A 18 -1.68 12.19 -6.63
N GLY A 19 -1.25 13.35 -7.14
CA GLY A 19 -2.03 14.60 -7.09
C GLY A 19 -2.21 15.15 -5.67
N ALA A 20 -1.24 14.90 -4.78
CA ALA A 20 -1.33 15.26 -3.37
C ALA A 20 -0.83 16.67 -3.05
N GLY A 21 -0.40 17.46 -4.06
CA GLY A 21 0.17 18.80 -3.85
C GLY A 21 1.44 18.74 -2.97
N ASP A 22 1.54 19.66 -2.01
CA ASP A 22 2.74 19.79 -1.16
C ASP A 22 2.71 18.93 0.11
N ALA A 23 1.69 18.10 0.28
CA ALA A 23 1.50 17.30 1.48
C ALA A 23 1.09 15.86 1.15
N ALA A 24 1.73 14.90 1.81
CA ALA A 24 1.35 13.49 1.73
C ALA A 24 0.00 13.17 2.39
N LEU A 25 -0.75 14.19 2.79
CA LEU A 25 -2.04 14.12 3.45
C LEU A 25 -3.11 14.81 2.61
N LEU A 26 -4.23 14.14 2.45
CA LEU A 26 -5.44 14.69 1.85
C LEU A 26 -6.31 15.31 2.92
N THR A 27 -6.63 16.61 2.79
CA THR A 27 -7.61 17.30 3.62
C THR A 27 -8.75 17.78 2.73
N GLU A 28 -9.95 17.28 2.97
CA GLU A 28 -11.14 17.59 2.19
C GLU A 28 -12.35 17.85 3.08
N ARG A 29 -13.37 18.51 2.54
CA ARG A 29 -14.68 18.63 3.19
C ARG A 29 -15.68 17.68 2.52
N VAL A 30 -16.27 16.79 3.32
CA VAL A 30 -17.26 15.84 2.86
C VAL A 30 -18.51 15.94 3.75
N ALA A 31 -19.65 16.29 3.15
CA ALA A 31 -20.91 16.50 3.87
C ALA A 31 -20.76 17.40 5.12
N GLY A 32 -20.08 18.53 4.98
CA GLY A 32 -19.91 19.52 6.06
C GLY A 32 -18.82 19.19 7.10
N LEU A 33 -18.24 17.98 7.06
CA LEU A 33 -17.14 17.60 7.94
C LEU A 33 -15.80 17.67 7.21
N GLN A 34 -14.78 18.08 7.94
CA GLN A 34 -13.41 17.98 7.49
C GLN A 34 -12.91 16.55 7.65
N ARG A 35 -12.29 16.01 6.61
CA ARG A 35 -11.59 14.73 6.62
C ARG A 35 -10.11 14.96 6.38
N CYS A 36 -9.26 14.28 7.14
CA CYS A 36 -7.83 14.24 6.91
C CYS A 36 -7.33 12.80 6.95
N CYS A 37 -6.65 12.37 5.89
CA CYS A 37 -6.09 11.03 5.78
C CYS A 37 -4.83 11.05 4.90
N ASN A 38 -4.08 9.95 4.88
CA ASN A 38 -3.00 9.79 3.91
C ASN A 38 -3.54 9.97 2.49
N ALA A 39 -2.75 10.60 1.63
CA ALA A 39 -3.07 10.68 0.22
C ALA A 39 -3.24 9.29 -0.39
N PRO A 40 -3.99 9.12 -1.48
CA PRO A 40 -4.14 7.83 -2.12
C PRO A 40 -2.79 7.21 -2.48
N LEU A 41 -2.68 5.89 -2.37
CA LEU A 41 -1.43 5.15 -2.63
C LEU A 41 -0.23 5.63 -1.78
N THR A 42 -0.52 6.24 -0.62
CA THR A 42 0.49 6.74 0.32
C THR A 42 0.30 6.02 1.65
N PRO A 43 0.93 4.85 1.84
CA PRO A 43 0.72 4.03 3.03
C PRO A 43 1.14 4.72 4.32
N TYR A 44 2.18 5.54 4.26
CA TYR A 44 2.79 6.16 5.42
C TYR A 44 3.14 7.63 5.20
N VAL A 45 3.17 8.39 6.31
CA VAL A 45 3.69 9.75 6.39
C VAL A 45 4.61 9.89 7.59
N THR A 46 5.35 11.01 7.66
CA THR A 46 6.10 11.41 8.86
C THR A 46 5.30 12.41 9.71
N GLU A 47 5.78 12.67 10.93
CA GLU A 47 5.21 13.72 11.79
C GLU A 47 5.28 15.09 11.12
N LYS A 48 6.31 15.35 10.32
CA LYS A 48 6.48 16.62 9.58
C LYS A 48 5.29 16.91 8.67
N SER A 49 4.78 15.90 7.96
CA SER A 49 3.59 16.07 7.11
C SER A 49 2.34 16.34 7.93
N PHE A 50 2.19 15.69 9.09
CA PHE A 50 1.05 15.93 9.96
C PHE A 50 1.06 17.33 10.57
N GLU A 51 2.20 17.81 11.06
CA GLU A 51 2.32 19.13 11.65
C GLU A 51 1.95 20.28 10.66
N LYS A 52 2.19 20.08 9.35
CA LYS A 52 1.76 21.04 8.32
C LYS A 52 0.24 21.22 8.27
N VAL A 53 -0.54 20.18 8.52
CA VAL A 53 -2.00 20.19 8.40
C VAL A 53 -2.72 20.29 9.74
N LYS A 54 -2.07 19.90 10.84
CA LYS A 54 -2.66 19.80 12.18
C LYS A 54 -3.34 21.10 12.63
N LYS A 55 -2.70 22.26 12.37
CA LYS A 55 -3.23 23.58 12.73
C LYS A 55 -4.51 23.95 11.96
N GLN A 56 -4.74 23.31 10.81
CA GLN A 56 -5.91 23.56 9.95
C GLN A 56 -7.08 22.64 10.31
N LEU A 57 -6.85 21.62 11.16
CA LEU A 57 -7.86 20.65 11.54
C LEU A 57 -8.83 21.24 12.56
N THR A 58 -10.12 21.15 12.27
CA THR A 58 -11.15 21.52 13.23
C THR A 58 -11.30 20.45 14.30
N LYS A 59 -11.83 20.77 15.50
CA LYS A 59 -12.13 19.80 16.57
C LYS A 59 -13.09 18.68 16.13
N ARG A 60 -13.85 18.87 15.04
CA ARG A 60 -14.78 17.91 14.46
C ARG A 60 -14.21 17.20 13.23
N ALA A 61 -12.94 17.41 12.92
CA ALA A 61 -12.31 16.72 11.81
C ALA A 61 -12.25 15.22 12.09
N PHE A 62 -12.61 14.46 11.09
CA PHE A 62 -12.40 13.02 11.09
C PHE A 62 -11.00 12.75 10.53
N VAL A 63 -10.18 12.05 11.30
CA VAL A 63 -8.76 11.85 11.01
C VAL A 63 -8.45 10.36 11.00
N GLU A 64 -7.69 9.92 10.02
CA GLU A 64 -7.08 8.59 9.96
C GLU A 64 -5.74 8.69 9.24
N ILE A 65 -4.67 8.81 10.01
CA ILE A 65 -3.32 9.05 9.48
C ILE A 65 -2.39 7.96 9.97
N HIS A 66 -1.73 7.30 9.03
CA HIS A 66 -0.79 6.23 9.25
C HIS A 66 0.64 6.77 9.15
N PHE A 67 1.38 6.65 10.24
CA PHE A 67 2.78 7.05 10.30
C PHE A 67 3.71 5.91 9.86
N ALA A 68 4.89 6.25 9.36
CA ALA A 68 5.87 5.23 8.97
C ALA A 68 6.33 4.38 10.18
N PRO A 69 6.65 3.10 9.96
CA PRO A 69 7.24 2.25 10.98
C PRO A 69 8.51 2.86 11.56
N GLY A 70 8.73 2.63 12.86
CA GLY A 70 9.90 3.18 13.58
C GLY A 70 9.73 4.61 14.11
N ILE A 71 8.68 5.35 13.70
CA ILE A 71 8.37 6.65 14.28
C ILE A 71 7.81 6.45 15.71
N ARG A 72 8.41 7.15 16.68
CA ARG A 72 7.93 7.21 18.05
C ARG A 72 7.09 8.48 18.22
N LEU A 73 5.78 8.31 18.36
CA LEU A 73 4.89 9.45 18.60
C LEU A 73 4.97 9.88 20.08
N ASP A 74 5.21 11.16 20.31
CA ASP A 74 4.96 11.74 21.62
C ASP A 74 3.45 11.88 21.82
N LYS A 75 2.88 11.05 22.69
CA LYS A 75 1.43 11.01 22.95
C LYS A 75 0.87 12.36 23.41
N ALA A 76 1.67 13.21 24.05
CA ALA A 76 1.24 14.55 24.48
C ALA A 76 0.87 15.44 23.29
N ASN A 77 1.61 15.32 22.17
CA ASN A 77 1.34 16.07 20.94
C ASN A 77 0.04 15.64 20.23
N TYR A 78 -0.51 14.49 20.61
CA TYR A 78 -1.69 13.87 20.00
C TYR A 78 -2.84 13.67 20.98
N ALA A 79 -2.86 14.37 22.13
CA ALA A 79 -3.84 14.19 23.20
C ALA A 79 -5.30 14.35 22.78
N SER A 80 -5.58 15.10 21.70
CA SER A 80 -6.92 15.26 21.13
C SER A 80 -7.35 14.14 20.17
N PHE A 81 -6.49 13.15 19.94
CA PHE A 81 -6.73 12.04 19.02
C PHE A 81 -6.58 10.69 19.73
N GLN A 82 -7.21 9.67 19.17
CA GLN A 82 -6.91 8.29 19.56
C GLN A 82 -5.67 7.82 18.78
N ILE A 83 -4.78 7.10 19.46
CA ILE A 83 -3.64 6.45 18.81
C ILE A 83 -3.92 4.95 18.80
N LYS A 84 -3.85 4.36 17.61
CA LYS A 84 -3.98 2.92 17.41
C LYS A 84 -2.67 2.35 16.92
N GLU A 85 -2.25 1.26 17.50
CA GLU A 85 -1.14 0.47 16.98
C GLU A 85 -1.63 -0.37 15.79
N ARG A 86 -0.82 -0.37 14.77
CA ARG A 86 -0.93 -1.20 13.58
C ARG A 86 0.39 -1.92 13.38
N SER A 87 0.43 -2.85 12.48
CA SER A 87 1.68 -3.53 12.15
C SER A 87 1.83 -3.75 10.66
N THR A 88 3.06 -3.72 10.22
CA THR A 88 3.49 -4.18 8.91
C THR A 88 4.48 -5.33 9.06
N ARG A 89 4.81 -6.00 7.98
CA ARG A 89 5.91 -6.94 7.86
C ARG A 89 7.04 -6.28 7.10
N ILE A 90 8.24 -6.34 7.67
CA ILE A 90 9.45 -5.78 7.06
C ILE A 90 10.49 -6.87 6.96
N LEU A 91 11.07 -7.03 5.77
CA LEU A 91 12.22 -7.88 5.53
C LEU A 91 13.48 -7.04 5.54
N ASP A 92 14.41 -7.38 6.41
CA ASP A 92 15.76 -6.82 6.44
C ASP A 92 16.60 -7.49 5.34
N LEU A 93 16.90 -6.74 4.29
CA LEU A 93 17.60 -7.26 3.12
C LEU A 93 19.10 -7.42 3.32
N SER A 94 19.65 -6.85 4.41
CA SER A 94 21.06 -7.05 4.78
C SER A 94 21.33 -8.42 5.38
N LYS A 95 20.26 -9.12 5.80
CA LYS A 95 20.33 -10.46 6.39
C LYS A 95 19.99 -11.52 5.36
N ASP A 96 20.67 -12.63 5.44
CA ASP A 96 20.29 -13.84 4.75
C ASP A 96 19.13 -14.49 5.53
N THR A 97 17.92 -14.37 4.99
CA THR A 97 16.70 -14.80 5.68
C THR A 97 16.13 -16.01 4.95
N ALA A 98 16.02 -17.12 5.66
CA ALA A 98 15.42 -18.33 5.11
C ALA A 98 13.90 -18.15 4.91
N TYR A 99 13.43 -18.55 3.75
CA TYR A 99 12.00 -18.67 3.49
C TYR A 99 11.40 -19.89 4.22
N SER A 100 10.12 -19.83 4.53
CA SER A 100 9.44 -21.01 5.07
C SER A 100 9.40 -22.13 4.04
N SER A 101 9.47 -23.40 4.51
CA SER A 101 9.43 -24.56 3.62
C SER A 101 8.16 -24.64 2.75
N ALA A 102 7.04 -24.05 3.23
CA ALA A 102 5.81 -23.94 2.45
C ALA A 102 5.97 -22.97 1.27
N LEU A 103 6.61 -21.80 1.51
CA LEU A 103 6.90 -20.83 0.47
C LEU A 103 7.87 -21.40 -0.57
N GLU A 104 8.96 -22.02 -0.14
CA GLU A 104 9.92 -22.65 -1.06
C GLU A 104 9.27 -23.69 -1.98
N ARG A 105 8.34 -24.50 -1.46
CA ARG A 105 7.56 -25.44 -2.30
C ARG A 105 6.69 -24.72 -3.31
N GLN A 106 6.08 -23.61 -2.92
CA GLN A 106 5.26 -22.80 -3.84
C GLN A 106 6.12 -22.18 -4.96
N LEU A 107 7.29 -21.63 -4.63
CA LEU A 107 8.22 -21.07 -5.61
C LEU A 107 8.65 -22.13 -6.63
N ARG A 108 9.15 -23.28 -6.16
CA ARG A 108 9.56 -24.40 -7.04
C ARG A 108 8.42 -24.90 -7.95
N LYS A 109 7.18 -24.90 -7.45
CA LYS A 109 6.02 -25.27 -8.26
C LYS A 109 5.73 -24.21 -9.32
N GLY A 110 5.74 -22.93 -8.94
CA GLY A 110 5.40 -21.83 -9.83
C GLY A 110 6.41 -21.61 -10.95
N GLU A 111 7.70 -21.75 -10.66
CA GLU A 111 8.80 -21.61 -11.64
C GLU A 111 8.62 -22.49 -12.90
N ARG A 112 7.88 -23.61 -12.78
CA ARG A 112 7.66 -24.55 -13.89
C ARG A 112 6.53 -24.15 -14.83
N SER A 113 5.61 -23.29 -14.40
CA SER A 113 4.35 -23.03 -15.12
C SER A 113 3.98 -21.54 -15.20
N ILE A 114 4.70 -20.67 -14.51
CA ILE A 114 4.38 -19.26 -14.42
C ILE A 114 5.51 -18.42 -15.01
N GLN A 115 5.16 -17.50 -15.88
CA GLN A 115 6.08 -16.53 -16.46
C GLN A 115 5.88 -15.16 -15.79
N LEU A 116 6.99 -14.50 -15.43
CA LEU A 116 6.97 -13.12 -14.95
C LEU A 116 7.23 -12.16 -16.10
N LYS A 117 6.36 -11.17 -16.25
CA LYS A 117 6.44 -10.16 -17.32
C LYS A 117 6.35 -8.76 -16.73
N LYS A 118 7.31 -7.89 -17.03
CA LYS A 118 7.23 -6.46 -16.72
C LYS A 118 6.21 -5.79 -17.62
N SER A 119 5.53 -4.78 -17.11
CA SER A 119 4.52 -4.02 -17.85
C SER A 119 4.60 -2.53 -17.54
N THR A 120 4.16 -1.72 -18.48
CA THR A 120 3.98 -0.27 -18.30
C THR A 120 2.52 0.10 -18.06
N SER A 121 1.57 -0.82 -18.29
CA SER A 121 0.13 -0.58 -18.09
C SER A 121 -0.38 -1.24 -16.81
N SER A 122 -1.04 -0.47 -15.97
CA SER A 122 -1.68 -0.93 -14.73
C SER A 122 -3.12 -1.43 -14.92
N ALA A 123 -3.65 -1.44 -16.13
CA ALA A 123 -5.06 -1.79 -16.40
C ALA A 123 -5.44 -3.18 -15.86
N SER A 124 -4.62 -4.21 -16.14
CA SER A 124 -4.89 -5.56 -15.62
C SER A 124 -4.74 -5.64 -14.10
N LEU A 125 -3.79 -4.92 -13.48
CA LEU A 125 -3.69 -4.82 -12.02
C LEU A 125 -4.98 -4.23 -11.45
N TYR A 126 -5.46 -3.12 -12.02
CA TYR A 126 -6.71 -2.49 -11.59
C TYR A 126 -7.91 -3.44 -11.70
N ALA A 127 -8.03 -4.14 -12.82
CA ALA A 127 -9.09 -5.13 -13.04
C ALA A 127 -9.05 -6.27 -12.01
N LEU A 128 -7.86 -6.79 -11.69
CA LEU A 128 -7.68 -7.80 -10.64
C LEU A 128 -8.06 -7.25 -9.27
N MET A 129 -7.60 -6.05 -8.91
CA MET A 129 -7.97 -5.39 -7.65
C MET A 129 -9.48 -5.23 -7.52
N LYS A 130 -10.14 -4.76 -8.57
CA LYS A 130 -11.61 -4.57 -8.60
C LYS A 130 -12.35 -5.89 -8.33
N LYS A 131 -11.90 -7.00 -8.93
CA LYS A 131 -12.45 -8.34 -8.70
C LYS A 131 -12.24 -8.80 -7.25
N VAL A 132 -11.04 -8.63 -6.69
CA VAL A 132 -10.72 -8.99 -5.30
C VAL A 132 -11.57 -8.19 -4.30
N TYR A 133 -11.77 -6.90 -4.53
CA TYR A 133 -12.61 -6.09 -3.66
C TYR A 133 -14.09 -6.49 -3.76
N ALA A 134 -14.59 -6.73 -4.97
CA ALA A 134 -15.95 -7.17 -5.21
C ALA A 134 -16.25 -8.54 -4.58
N SER A 135 -15.31 -9.51 -4.67
CA SER A 135 -15.46 -10.84 -4.05
C SER A 135 -15.59 -10.80 -2.52
N ARG A 136 -15.11 -9.71 -1.91
CA ARG A 136 -15.22 -9.44 -0.46
C ARG A 136 -16.41 -8.54 -0.10
N GLY A 137 -17.30 -8.26 -1.04
CA GLY A 137 -18.45 -7.35 -0.84
C GLY A 137 -18.05 -5.87 -0.68
N ASN A 138 -16.85 -5.49 -1.08
CA ASN A 138 -16.32 -4.14 -1.01
C ASN A 138 -16.21 -3.50 -2.39
N GLU A 139 -16.21 -2.17 -2.42
CA GLU A 139 -15.91 -1.39 -3.61
C GLU A 139 -14.47 -0.89 -3.55
N LEU A 140 -13.74 -0.97 -4.66
CA LEU A 140 -12.42 -0.36 -4.78
C LEU A 140 -12.58 1.16 -4.92
N VAL A 141 -12.14 1.89 -3.91
CA VAL A 141 -12.23 3.37 -3.88
C VAL A 141 -11.19 4.03 -4.78
N LEU A 142 -10.07 3.35 -5.02
CA LEU A 142 -9.00 3.83 -5.92
C LEU A 142 -9.53 3.94 -7.34
N SER A 143 -9.33 5.09 -8.01
CA SER A 143 -9.66 5.23 -9.43
C SER A 143 -8.58 4.63 -10.31
N GLU A 144 -9.00 4.10 -11.48
CA GLU A 144 -8.08 3.54 -12.48
C GLU A 144 -7.07 4.58 -12.96
N LEU A 145 -7.56 5.79 -13.28
CA LEU A 145 -6.72 6.89 -13.73
C LEU A 145 -5.63 7.26 -12.71
N LEU A 146 -5.94 7.21 -11.41
CA LEU A 146 -4.95 7.54 -10.38
C LEU A 146 -3.88 6.44 -10.27
N LEU A 147 -4.28 5.17 -10.31
CA LEU A 147 -3.34 4.05 -10.33
C LEU A 147 -2.43 4.13 -11.57
N GLU A 148 -3.00 4.43 -12.74
CA GLU A 148 -2.26 4.59 -13.99
C GLU A 148 -1.23 5.73 -13.90
N LYS A 149 -1.65 6.92 -13.46
CA LYS A 149 -0.75 8.07 -13.28
C LYS A 149 0.39 7.76 -12.30
N ALA A 150 0.08 7.16 -11.15
CA ALA A 150 1.09 6.80 -10.15
C ALA A 150 2.05 5.74 -10.69
N THR A 151 1.54 4.73 -11.38
CA THR A 151 2.36 3.68 -12.01
C THR A 151 3.29 4.29 -13.06
N LYS A 152 2.76 5.08 -13.98
CA LYS A 152 3.53 5.74 -15.04
C LYS A 152 4.66 6.60 -14.46
N ALA A 153 4.34 7.45 -13.49
CA ALA A 153 5.34 8.30 -12.84
C ALA A 153 6.43 7.50 -12.12
N ALA A 154 6.07 6.40 -11.45
CA ALA A 154 7.03 5.54 -10.77
C ALA A 154 7.97 4.82 -11.75
N LEU A 155 7.44 4.34 -12.88
CA LEU A 155 8.22 3.67 -13.92
C LEU A 155 9.14 4.64 -14.66
N GLU A 156 8.62 5.77 -15.13
CA GLU A 156 9.39 6.80 -15.84
C GLU A 156 10.43 7.46 -14.93
N GLY A 157 10.10 7.62 -13.65
CA GLY A 157 11.02 8.15 -12.64
C GLY A 157 12.06 7.16 -12.14
N GLY A 158 12.03 5.90 -12.57
CA GLY A 158 12.98 4.85 -12.18
C GLY A 158 12.90 4.42 -10.72
N PHE A 159 11.76 4.68 -10.05
CA PHE A 159 11.52 4.31 -8.65
C PHE A 159 10.32 3.37 -8.45
N GLY A 160 9.87 2.70 -9.49
CA GLY A 160 8.81 1.70 -9.44
C GLY A 160 9.00 0.60 -10.46
N GLU A 161 8.33 -0.52 -10.22
CA GLU A 161 8.27 -1.67 -11.11
C GLU A 161 6.90 -2.32 -11.03
N LEU A 162 6.30 -2.62 -12.18
CA LEU A 162 5.07 -3.35 -12.31
C LEU A 162 5.33 -4.69 -13.01
N THR A 163 5.02 -5.79 -12.32
CA THR A 163 5.25 -7.15 -12.81
C THR A 163 3.98 -7.96 -12.75
N TYR A 164 3.73 -8.74 -13.79
CA TYR A 164 2.64 -9.71 -13.89
C TYR A 164 3.17 -11.13 -13.83
N ALA A 165 2.47 -12.00 -13.12
CA ALA A 165 2.62 -13.44 -13.21
C ALA A 165 1.53 -13.97 -14.17
N CYS A 166 1.95 -14.64 -15.23
CA CYS A 166 1.06 -15.13 -16.29
C CYS A 166 1.24 -16.63 -16.49
N THR A 167 0.20 -17.30 -17.00
CA THR A 167 0.33 -18.66 -17.53
C THR A 167 1.19 -18.65 -18.79
N THR A 168 1.55 -19.83 -19.30
CA THR A 168 2.24 -20.00 -20.59
C THR A 168 1.43 -19.48 -21.76
N GLU A 169 0.10 -19.50 -21.67
CA GLU A 169 -0.86 -18.97 -22.66
C GLU A 169 -1.04 -17.45 -22.54
N GLY A 170 -0.43 -16.82 -21.52
CA GLY A 170 -0.44 -15.36 -21.33
C GLY A 170 -1.58 -14.83 -20.44
N GLU A 171 -2.37 -15.71 -19.82
CA GLU A 171 -3.40 -15.26 -18.88
C GLU A 171 -2.79 -14.71 -17.59
N SER A 172 -3.28 -13.57 -17.12
CA SER A 172 -2.79 -12.92 -15.89
C SER A 172 -3.32 -13.62 -14.64
N LEU A 173 -2.41 -14.20 -13.86
CA LEU A 173 -2.67 -14.85 -12.58
C LEU A 173 -2.57 -13.90 -11.39
N ALA A 174 -1.62 -12.99 -11.43
CA ALA A 174 -1.41 -11.98 -10.39
C ALA A 174 -0.63 -10.79 -10.96
N ALA A 175 -0.68 -9.67 -10.24
CA ALA A 175 0.09 -8.49 -10.54
C ALA A 175 0.60 -7.83 -9.26
N LEU A 176 1.78 -7.22 -9.34
CA LEU A 176 2.45 -6.53 -8.24
C LEU A 176 3.07 -5.23 -8.74
N LEU A 177 2.70 -4.12 -8.12
CA LEU A 177 3.35 -2.83 -8.25
C LEU A 177 4.16 -2.57 -6.98
N VAL A 178 5.47 -2.41 -7.16
CA VAL A 178 6.38 -1.97 -6.10
C VAL A 178 6.96 -0.60 -6.43
N VAL A 179 7.26 0.16 -5.39
CA VAL A 179 7.95 1.45 -5.50
C VAL A 179 9.05 1.51 -4.46
N TRP A 180 10.05 2.36 -4.64
CA TRP A 180 11.17 2.44 -3.69
C TRP A 180 11.74 3.84 -3.55
N ASP A 181 12.32 4.09 -2.39
CA ASP A 181 13.27 5.18 -2.16
C ASP A 181 14.70 4.64 -2.07
N GLU A 182 15.59 5.41 -1.50
CA GLU A 182 17.02 5.07 -1.37
C GLU A 182 17.30 3.89 -0.43
N ARG A 183 16.35 3.51 0.42
CA ARG A 183 16.55 2.53 1.49
C ARG A 183 15.56 1.38 1.49
N CYS A 184 14.35 1.62 1.02
CA CYS A 184 13.25 0.68 1.18
C CYS A 184 12.46 0.50 -0.11
N MET A 185 12.13 -0.76 -0.44
CA MET A 185 11.12 -1.08 -1.44
C MET A 185 9.79 -1.36 -0.74
N TYR A 186 8.72 -0.84 -1.29
CA TYR A 186 7.37 -0.93 -0.75
C TYR A 186 6.45 -1.73 -1.67
N TYR A 187 5.73 -2.71 -1.12
CA TYR A 187 4.60 -3.35 -1.77
C TYR A 187 3.44 -2.34 -1.84
N LEU A 188 3.30 -1.65 -2.96
CA LEU A 188 2.31 -0.58 -3.07
C LEU A 188 0.91 -1.09 -3.38
N ALA A 189 0.80 -1.95 -4.39
CA ALA A 189 -0.47 -2.55 -4.79
C ALA A 189 -0.23 -3.93 -5.41
N GLY A 190 -1.10 -4.86 -5.12
CA GLY A 190 -1.05 -6.19 -5.71
C GLY A 190 -2.38 -6.89 -5.62
N ALA A 191 -2.66 -7.73 -6.60
CA ALA A 191 -3.86 -8.53 -6.65
C ALA A 191 -3.59 -9.85 -7.38
N ARG A 192 -4.37 -10.88 -7.04
CA ARG A 192 -4.35 -12.17 -7.72
C ARG A 192 -5.70 -12.45 -8.36
N ASN A 193 -5.70 -13.32 -9.35
CA ASN A 193 -6.93 -13.83 -9.93
C ASN A 193 -7.63 -14.76 -8.91
N GLU A 194 -8.84 -14.39 -8.49
CA GLU A 194 -9.62 -15.16 -7.50
C GLU A 194 -10.26 -16.41 -8.13
N VAL A 195 -10.37 -16.48 -9.45
CA VAL A 195 -10.91 -17.64 -10.17
C VAL A 195 -9.83 -18.70 -10.37
N GLN A 196 -8.66 -18.29 -10.82
CA GLN A 196 -7.49 -19.15 -10.99
C GLN A 196 -6.59 -19.00 -9.75
N LYS A 197 -6.93 -19.70 -8.69
CA LYS A 197 -6.21 -19.62 -7.39
C LYS A 197 -4.86 -20.32 -7.44
N ASP A 198 -3.93 -19.86 -8.27
CA ASP A 198 -2.55 -20.31 -8.14
C ASP A 198 -1.85 -19.56 -7.02
N SER A 199 -1.59 -20.26 -5.93
CA SER A 199 -0.91 -19.69 -4.75
C SER A 199 0.54 -19.29 -5.04
N ALA A 200 1.16 -19.85 -6.08
CA ALA A 200 2.54 -19.58 -6.44
C ALA A 200 2.72 -18.23 -7.16
N ALA A 201 1.71 -17.75 -7.88
CA ALA A 201 1.83 -16.53 -8.69
C ALA A 201 2.27 -15.30 -7.87
N MET A 202 1.59 -15.03 -6.74
CA MET A 202 1.97 -13.91 -5.88
C MET A 202 3.29 -14.18 -5.14
N SER A 203 3.60 -15.44 -4.82
CA SER A 203 4.87 -15.81 -4.20
C SER A 203 6.06 -15.50 -5.12
N LEU A 204 5.96 -15.86 -6.40
CA LEU A 204 6.99 -15.57 -7.40
C LEU A 204 7.16 -14.07 -7.64
N LEU A 205 6.05 -13.31 -7.71
CA LEU A 205 6.12 -11.85 -7.85
C LEU A 205 6.84 -11.19 -6.68
N LEU A 206 6.53 -11.61 -5.46
CA LEU A 206 7.17 -11.07 -4.26
C LEU A 206 8.63 -11.49 -4.15
N ASP A 207 8.95 -12.74 -4.46
CA ASP A 207 10.34 -13.17 -4.50
C ASP A 207 11.15 -12.36 -5.52
N ALA A 208 10.67 -12.22 -6.75
CA ALA A 208 11.32 -11.41 -7.78
C ALA A 208 11.50 -9.95 -7.34
N ALA A 209 10.51 -9.35 -6.68
CA ALA A 209 10.61 -8.01 -6.15
C ALA A 209 11.65 -7.89 -5.02
N ILE A 210 11.73 -8.87 -4.13
CA ILE A 210 12.73 -8.94 -3.06
C ILE A 210 14.13 -9.08 -3.65
N GLN A 211 14.33 -9.96 -4.64
CA GLN A 211 15.61 -10.09 -5.34
C GLN A 211 15.98 -8.80 -6.07
N SER A 212 15.02 -8.14 -6.73
CA SER A 212 15.22 -6.83 -7.34
C SER A 212 15.66 -5.77 -6.32
N ALA A 213 15.04 -5.76 -5.13
CA ALA A 213 15.40 -4.85 -4.05
C ALA A 213 16.85 -5.11 -3.54
N ARG A 214 17.24 -6.38 -3.39
CA ARG A 214 18.63 -6.77 -3.04
C ARG A 214 19.63 -6.32 -4.11
N ALA A 215 19.33 -6.55 -5.39
CA ALA A 215 20.17 -6.15 -6.51
C ALA A 215 20.35 -4.63 -6.61
N LYS A 216 19.36 -3.85 -6.13
CA LYS A 216 19.45 -2.39 -6.03
C LYS A 216 20.20 -1.90 -4.79
N GLY A 217 20.64 -2.80 -3.90
CA GLY A 217 21.31 -2.44 -2.65
C GLY A 217 20.40 -1.82 -1.61
N LEU A 218 19.06 -2.03 -1.70
CA LEU A 218 18.12 -1.51 -0.71
C LEU A 218 18.26 -2.30 0.60
N ALA A 219 18.07 -1.60 1.71
CA ALA A 219 18.22 -2.20 3.04
C ALA A 219 16.99 -2.98 3.49
N ARG A 220 15.79 -2.61 2.99
CA ARG A 220 14.51 -3.12 3.52
C ARG A 220 13.50 -3.36 2.41
N PHE A 221 12.60 -4.33 2.65
CA PHE A 221 11.37 -4.52 1.88
C PHE A 221 10.19 -4.43 2.84
N ASP A 222 9.29 -3.47 2.62
CA ASP A 222 8.08 -3.28 3.43
C ASP A 222 6.85 -3.79 2.66
N PHE A 223 6.13 -4.73 3.27
CA PHE A 223 4.89 -5.27 2.74
C PHE A 223 3.68 -4.34 2.94
N CYS A 224 3.89 -3.13 3.46
CA CYS A 224 2.89 -2.07 3.68
C CYS A 224 1.68 -2.48 4.52
N GLY A 225 1.87 -3.45 5.39
CA GLY A 225 0.90 -3.90 6.38
C GLY A 225 -0.22 -4.78 5.83
N SER A 226 -0.78 -5.57 6.73
CA SER A 226 -2.05 -6.27 6.50
C SER A 226 -2.77 -6.46 7.84
N SER A 227 -4.06 -6.13 7.86
CA SER A 227 -4.94 -6.48 8.98
C SER A 227 -5.59 -7.87 8.81
N ILE A 228 -5.31 -8.56 7.71
CA ILE A 228 -5.85 -9.88 7.40
C ILE A 228 -4.82 -10.92 7.82
N GLU A 229 -5.16 -11.75 8.80
CA GLU A 229 -4.25 -12.74 9.41
C GLU A 229 -3.60 -13.67 8.38
N GLY A 230 -4.35 -14.14 7.38
CA GLY A 230 -3.82 -15.01 6.32
C GLY A 230 -2.76 -14.33 5.46
N ILE A 231 -2.92 -13.01 5.20
CA ILE A 231 -1.95 -12.22 4.45
C ILE A 231 -0.71 -11.93 5.32
N ASP A 232 -0.91 -11.60 6.60
CA ASP A 232 0.20 -11.39 7.54
C ASP A 232 1.06 -12.65 7.66
N ARG A 233 0.44 -13.83 7.78
CA ARG A 233 1.12 -15.14 7.80
C ARG A 233 1.87 -15.43 6.50
N PHE A 234 1.28 -15.09 5.36
CA PHE A 234 1.92 -15.23 4.05
C PHE A 234 3.19 -14.38 3.94
N PHE A 235 3.14 -13.11 4.36
CA PHE A 235 4.32 -12.25 4.38
C PHE A 235 5.39 -12.71 5.38
N ALA A 236 4.98 -13.27 6.53
CA ALA A 236 5.92 -13.88 7.47
C ALA A 236 6.71 -15.05 6.85
N GLY A 237 6.13 -15.75 5.87
CA GLY A 237 6.77 -16.86 5.15
C GLY A 237 8.05 -16.44 4.39
N PHE A 238 8.20 -15.16 4.06
CA PHE A 238 9.42 -14.58 3.47
C PHE A 238 10.49 -14.26 4.51
N GLY A 239 10.30 -14.60 5.79
CA GLY A 239 11.21 -14.25 6.87
C GLY A 239 11.04 -12.82 7.37
N ALA A 240 9.98 -12.13 6.93
CA ALA A 240 9.71 -10.76 7.34
C ALA A 240 9.25 -10.68 8.80
N THR A 241 9.83 -9.75 9.55
CA THR A 241 9.51 -9.48 10.95
C THR A 241 8.38 -8.47 11.07
N LYS A 242 7.62 -8.58 12.18
CA LYS A 242 6.52 -7.66 12.46
C LYS A 242 7.07 -6.37 13.06
N GLU A 243 6.76 -5.24 12.45
CA GLU A 243 7.06 -3.91 12.99
C GLU A 243 5.77 -3.14 13.27
N VAL A 244 5.74 -2.45 14.41
CA VAL A 244 4.61 -1.61 14.82
C VAL A 244 4.72 -0.23 14.16
N TYR A 245 3.59 0.28 13.72
CA TYR A 245 3.41 1.67 13.33
C TYR A 245 2.15 2.25 13.95
N TYR A 246 2.04 3.57 13.99
CA TYR A 246 0.93 4.23 14.65
C TYR A 246 -0.05 4.83 13.65
N CYS A 247 -1.34 4.72 13.99
CA CYS A 247 -2.41 5.41 13.32
C CYS A 247 -3.03 6.43 14.28
N VAL A 248 -2.93 7.70 13.96
CA VAL A 248 -3.64 8.76 14.66
C VAL A 248 -5.05 8.82 14.08
N TYR A 249 -6.03 8.70 14.96
CA TYR A 249 -7.40 8.46 14.57
C TYR A 249 -8.38 9.30 15.37
N ASN A 250 -9.32 9.93 14.66
CA ASN A 250 -10.52 10.51 15.23
C ASN A 250 -11.72 10.05 14.39
N PRO A 251 -12.64 9.24 14.95
CA PRO A 251 -13.69 8.60 14.16
C PRO A 251 -14.67 9.61 13.61
N ALA A 252 -15.15 9.37 12.39
CA ALA A 252 -16.28 10.09 11.86
C ALA A 252 -17.54 9.79 12.71
N PRO A 253 -18.40 10.78 12.96
CA PRO A 253 -19.68 10.59 13.64
C PRO A 253 -20.52 9.50 12.97
N LEU A 254 -21.34 8.77 13.77
CA LEU A 254 -22.14 7.67 13.26
C LEU A 254 -23.10 8.12 12.14
N TRP A 255 -23.75 9.26 12.30
CA TRP A 255 -24.66 9.82 11.29
C TRP A 255 -23.97 10.05 9.94
N TRP A 256 -22.70 10.43 9.94
CA TRP A 256 -21.90 10.64 8.72
C TRP A 256 -21.60 9.31 7.99
N LYS A 257 -21.41 8.21 8.77
CA LYS A 257 -21.26 6.87 8.19
C LYS A 257 -22.54 6.42 7.48
N TRP A 258 -23.70 6.77 8.03
CA TRP A 258 -25.01 6.49 7.40
C TRP A 258 -25.21 7.30 6.12
N LEU A 259 -24.91 8.60 6.13
CA LEU A 259 -24.97 9.44 4.93
C LEU A 259 -24.10 8.91 3.79
N ARG A 260 -22.88 8.45 4.09
CA ARG A 260 -22.00 7.83 3.07
C ARG A 260 -22.59 6.53 2.52
N LYS A 261 -23.21 5.70 3.34
CA LYS A 261 -23.92 4.49 2.85
C LYS A 261 -25.09 4.89 1.95
N GLY A 262 -25.90 5.86 2.33
CA GLY A 262 -27.02 6.36 1.52
C GLY A 262 -26.58 6.96 0.19
N ALA A 263 -25.56 7.80 0.19
CA ALA A 263 -25.01 8.40 -1.03
C ALA A 263 -24.41 7.35 -2.00
N ARG A 264 -23.84 6.26 -1.50
CA ARG A 264 -23.38 5.13 -2.32
C ARG A 264 -24.54 4.35 -2.94
N VAL A 265 -25.65 4.17 -2.20
CA VAL A 265 -26.86 3.53 -2.71
C VAL A 265 -27.51 4.39 -3.81
N VAL A 266 -27.60 5.71 -3.60
CA VAL A 266 -28.15 6.64 -4.59
C VAL A 266 -27.32 6.67 -5.87
N LYS A 267 -25.98 6.71 -5.76
CA LYS A 267 -25.10 6.57 -6.93
C LYS A 267 -25.25 5.26 -7.69
N ARG A 268 -25.64 4.18 -7.01
CA ARG A 268 -25.87 2.86 -7.61
C ARG A 268 -27.21 2.78 -8.36
N ILE A 269 -28.17 3.66 -8.01
CA ILE A 269 -29.51 3.68 -8.61
C ILE A 269 -29.58 4.64 -9.80
N ILE A 270 -28.75 5.68 -9.82
CA ILE A 270 -28.78 6.76 -10.82
C ILE A 270 -27.62 6.64 -11.86
N GLY A 271 -26.61 5.79 -11.63
CA GLY A 271 -25.52 5.49 -12.56
C GLY A 271 -25.50 4.05 -12.96
#